data_3652d62eeac538613c60efc2f1cb4c0f
#
_entry.id   3652d62eeac538613c60efc2f1cb4c0f
#
_cell.length_a   1.000
_cell.length_b   1.000
_cell.length_c   1.000
_cell.angle_alpha   90.00
_cell.angle_beta   90.00
_cell.angle_gamma   90.00
#
_symmetry.space_group_name_H-M   'P 1'
#
loop_
_entity.id
_entity.type
_entity.pdbx_description
1 polymer ?
#
loop_
_entity_poly.entity_id
_entity_poly.type
_entity_poly.pdbx_seq_one_letter_code
_entity_poly.pdbx_strand_id
1 'polypeptide(L)'
;MRVSTKGRYALRMMIEFGLNPDECTTISQGAARQGISDKYLEQIVSLLHKAGYVRSIRGAQGGYMLTRKPEEYTVGMILRAAEGSLAPVSCLDEDIN
;
A
#
# COMPACT_ATOMS: atom_id res chain seq x y z
N MET A 1 11.52 2.37 16.54
CA MET A 1 11.39 2.33 15.09
C MET A 1 10.71 3.59 14.58
N ARG A 2 11.24 4.12 13.54
CA ARG A 2 10.70 5.33 12.98
C ARG A 2 9.87 5.04 11.74
N VAL A 3 8.63 5.51 11.72
CA VAL A 3 7.73 5.27 10.61
C VAL A 3 7.59 6.56 9.82
N SER A 4 7.92 6.51 8.53
CA SER A 4 7.77 7.68 7.67
C SER A 4 6.30 8.02 7.48
N THR A 5 6.04 9.25 7.03
CA THR A 5 4.66 9.66 6.74
C THR A 5 4.05 8.73 5.68
N LYS A 6 4.81 8.43 4.65
CA LYS A 6 4.33 7.55 3.60
C LYS A 6 4.02 6.14 4.14
N GLY A 7 4.89 5.64 5.01
CA GLY A 7 4.66 4.33 5.63
C GLY A 7 3.40 4.30 6.48
N ARG A 8 3.15 5.39 7.21
CA ARG A 8 1.98 5.48 8.06
C ARG A 8 0.70 5.44 7.23
N TYR A 9 0.65 6.18 6.12
CA TYR A 9 -0.52 6.16 5.26
C TYR A 9 -0.68 4.84 4.53
N ALA A 10 0.45 4.19 4.19
CA ALA A 10 0.39 2.86 3.60
C ALA A 10 -0.25 1.87 4.57
N LEU A 11 0.12 1.91 5.84
CA LEU A 11 -0.48 1.05 6.85
C LEU A 11 -1.97 1.32 6.98
N ARG A 12 -2.37 2.60 7.02
CA ARG A 12 -3.78 2.95 7.10
C ARG A 12 -4.56 2.42 5.91
N MET A 13 -3.98 2.53 4.73
CA MET A 13 -4.65 2.06 3.53
C MET A 13 -4.78 0.54 3.52
N MET A 14 -3.76 -0.16 4.00
CA MET A 14 -3.84 -1.62 4.10
C MET A 14 -4.91 -2.05 5.11
N ILE A 15 -5.07 -1.31 6.19
CA ILE A 15 -6.13 -1.58 7.15
C ILE A 15 -7.50 -1.37 6.49
N GLU A 16 -7.63 -0.30 5.72
CA GLU A 16 -8.84 0.01 4.98
C GLU A 16 -9.22 -1.17 4.07
N PHE A 17 -8.26 -1.65 3.28
CA PHE A 17 -8.49 -2.82 2.43
C PHE A 17 -8.86 -4.05 3.24
N GLY A 18 -8.21 -4.24 4.38
CA GLY A 18 -8.42 -5.42 5.20
C GLY A 18 -9.77 -5.46 5.91
N LEU A 19 -10.35 -4.29 6.17
CA LEU A 19 -11.68 -4.22 6.80
C LEU A 19 -12.77 -4.67 5.83
N ASN A 20 -12.52 -4.53 4.53
CA ASN A 20 -13.50 -4.91 3.50
C ASN A 20 -12.78 -5.69 2.41
N PRO A 21 -12.28 -6.89 2.75
CA PRO A 21 -11.39 -7.60 1.82
C PRO A 21 -12.07 -8.09 0.54
N ASP A 22 -13.40 -8.16 0.55
CA ASP A 22 -14.14 -8.61 -0.63
C ASP A 22 -14.62 -7.48 -1.51
N GLU A 23 -14.28 -6.23 -1.16
CA GLU A 23 -14.71 -5.05 -1.89
C GLU A 23 -13.53 -4.28 -2.43
N CYS A 24 -13.75 -3.63 -3.56
CA CYS A 24 -12.74 -2.74 -4.12
C CYS A 24 -12.80 -1.39 -3.43
N THR A 25 -11.65 -0.80 -3.21
CA THR A 25 -11.55 0.57 -2.68
C THR A 25 -10.84 1.41 -3.73
N THR A 26 -11.45 2.51 -4.13
CA THR A 26 -10.82 3.41 -5.09
C THR A 26 -9.84 4.34 -4.39
N ILE A 27 -8.94 4.91 -5.18
CA ILE A 27 -8.00 5.91 -4.65
C ILE A 27 -8.79 7.08 -4.03
N SER A 28 -9.83 7.55 -4.72
CA SER A 28 -10.61 8.69 -4.22
C SER A 28 -11.27 8.39 -2.88
N GLN A 29 -11.80 7.19 -2.73
CA GLN A 29 -12.42 6.81 -1.46
C GLN A 29 -11.41 6.78 -0.33
N GLY A 30 -10.27 6.17 -0.59
CA GLY A 30 -9.23 6.08 0.44
C GLY A 30 -8.65 7.44 0.80
N ALA A 31 -8.41 8.27 -0.21
CA ALA A 31 -7.85 9.60 0.02
C ALA A 31 -8.81 10.46 0.84
N ALA A 32 -10.10 10.41 0.52
CA ALA A 32 -11.10 11.17 1.24
C ALA A 32 -11.16 10.75 2.71
N ARG A 33 -11.10 9.45 2.96
CA ARG A 33 -11.17 8.94 4.33
C ARG A 33 -9.96 9.30 5.15
N GLN A 34 -8.81 9.43 4.50
CA GLN A 34 -7.57 9.72 5.21
C GLN A 34 -7.19 11.19 5.17
N GLY A 35 -7.96 12.01 4.47
CA GLY A 35 -7.71 13.44 4.42
C GLY A 35 -6.44 13.82 3.67
N ILE A 36 -6.11 13.07 2.62
CA ILE A 36 -4.94 13.37 1.79
C ILE A 36 -5.37 13.46 0.34
N SER A 37 -4.46 13.95 -0.51
CA SER A 37 -4.79 14.10 -1.92
C SER A 37 -4.82 12.75 -2.61
N ASP A 38 -5.63 12.66 -3.67
CA ASP A 38 -5.69 11.47 -4.51
C ASP A 38 -4.31 11.12 -5.04
N LYS A 39 -3.58 12.15 -5.46
CA LYS A 39 -2.28 11.94 -6.07
C LYS A 39 -1.27 11.34 -5.09
N TYR A 40 -1.30 11.82 -3.84
CA TYR A 40 -0.39 11.27 -2.84
C TYR A 40 -0.72 9.80 -2.54
N LEU A 41 -2.01 9.51 -2.37
CA LEU A 41 -2.40 8.14 -2.11
C LEU A 41 -2.12 7.23 -3.30
N GLU A 42 -2.27 7.76 -4.52
CA GLU A 42 -1.94 7.01 -5.72
C GLU A 42 -0.49 6.56 -5.72
N GLN A 43 0.42 7.43 -5.29
CA GLN A 43 1.83 7.07 -5.19
C GLN A 43 2.04 5.93 -4.21
N ILE A 44 1.36 6.00 -3.08
CA ILE A 44 1.47 4.98 -2.03
C ILE A 44 0.92 3.64 -2.53
N VAL A 45 -0.27 3.66 -3.11
CA VAL A 45 -0.90 2.44 -3.62
C VAL A 45 -0.08 1.84 -4.76
N SER A 46 0.54 2.68 -5.57
CA SER A 46 1.41 2.21 -6.64
C SER A 46 2.57 1.40 -6.09
N LEU A 47 3.15 1.83 -4.97
CA LEU A 47 4.23 1.09 -4.33
C LEU A 47 3.74 -0.25 -3.79
N LEU A 48 2.55 -0.26 -3.20
CA LEU A 48 1.95 -1.50 -2.71
C LEU A 48 1.64 -2.46 -3.86
N HIS A 49 1.20 -1.90 -4.98
CA HIS A 49 0.92 -2.68 -6.18
C HIS A 49 2.20 -3.30 -6.74
N LYS A 50 3.28 -2.53 -6.79
CA LYS A 50 4.57 -3.04 -7.23
C LYS A 50 5.07 -4.18 -6.36
N ALA A 51 4.77 -4.12 -5.07
CA ALA A 51 5.16 -5.16 -4.14
C ALA A 51 4.31 -6.42 -4.28
N GLY A 52 3.23 -6.33 -5.07
CA GLY A 52 2.32 -7.46 -5.22
C GLY A 52 1.33 -7.61 -4.09
N TYR A 53 1.16 -6.58 -3.26
CA TYR A 53 0.28 -6.65 -2.11
C TYR A 53 -1.15 -6.25 -2.40
N VAL A 54 -1.38 -5.52 -3.48
CA VAL A 54 -2.71 -5.16 -3.93
C VAL A 54 -2.80 -5.37 -5.43
N ARG A 55 -4.01 -5.54 -5.93
CA ARG A 55 -4.26 -5.67 -7.36
C ARG A 55 -5.33 -4.67 -7.77
N SER A 56 -5.28 -4.30 -9.01
CA SER A 56 -6.21 -3.35 -9.60
C SER A 56 -7.37 -4.09 -10.26
N ILE A 57 -8.59 -3.61 -10.02
CA ILE A 57 -9.80 -4.16 -10.62
C ILE A 57 -10.39 -3.09 -11.52
N ARG A 58 -10.59 -3.40 -12.77
CA ARG A 58 -11.14 -2.46 -13.75
C ARG A 58 -12.65 -2.46 -13.72
N GLY A 59 -13.24 -1.39 -14.23
CA GLY A 59 -14.67 -1.28 -14.42
C GLY A 59 -15.29 -0.23 -13.52
N ALA A 60 -16.61 -0.07 -13.66
CA ALA A 60 -17.36 0.96 -12.93
C ALA A 60 -17.30 0.72 -11.43
N GLN A 61 -17.16 -0.54 -11.01
CA GLN A 61 -17.06 -0.90 -9.61
C GLN A 61 -15.62 -1.26 -9.24
N GLY A 62 -14.68 -0.72 -9.98
CA GLY A 62 -13.28 -1.07 -9.81
C GLY A 62 -12.63 -0.37 -8.64
N GLY A 63 -11.34 -0.57 -8.54
CA GLY A 63 -10.53 -0.02 -7.46
C GLY A 63 -9.38 -0.97 -7.19
N TYR A 64 -9.00 -1.09 -5.93
CA TYR A 64 -7.91 -1.97 -5.52
C TYR A 64 -8.39 -2.93 -4.46
N MET A 65 -7.79 -4.11 -4.43
CA MET A 65 -8.08 -5.15 -3.44
C MET A 65 -6.78 -5.79 -3.02
N LEU A 66 -6.80 -6.42 -1.84
CA LEU A 66 -5.66 -7.19 -1.38
C LEU A 66 -5.47 -8.44 -2.25
N THR A 67 -4.21 -8.87 -2.39
CA THR A 67 -3.89 -10.12 -3.10
C THR A 67 -3.82 -11.31 -2.17
N ARG A 68 -3.82 -11.06 -0.85
CA ARG A 68 -3.72 -12.10 0.18
C ARG A 68 -4.72 -11.82 1.28
N LYS A 69 -4.89 -12.78 2.17
CA LYS A 69 -5.73 -12.58 3.35
C LYS A 69 -5.10 -11.50 4.24
N PRO A 70 -5.92 -10.67 4.89
CA PRO A 70 -5.37 -9.58 5.73
C PRO A 70 -4.35 -10.05 6.74
N GLU A 71 -4.55 -11.22 7.34
CA GLU A 71 -3.64 -11.73 8.37
C GLU A 71 -2.29 -12.17 7.83
N GLU A 72 -2.13 -12.22 6.52
CA GLU A 72 -0.85 -12.62 5.92
C GLU A 72 0.13 -11.47 5.75
N TYR A 73 -0.30 -10.25 6.10
CA TYR A 73 0.57 -9.08 5.97
C TYR A 73 1.17 -8.72 7.33
N THR A 74 2.41 -8.28 7.31
CA THR A 74 3.05 -7.76 8.52
C THR A 74 3.31 -6.27 8.35
N VAL A 75 3.46 -5.56 9.46
CA VAL A 75 3.79 -4.14 9.43
C VAL A 75 5.09 -3.92 8.68
N GLY A 76 6.09 -4.77 8.92
CA GLY A 76 7.38 -4.64 8.25
C GLY A 76 7.29 -4.76 6.74
N MET A 77 6.43 -5.66 6.24
CA MET A 77 6.23 -5.79 4.81
C MET A 77 5.71 -4.48 4.22
N ILE A 78 4.70 -3.91 4.87
CA ILE A 78 4.06 -2.72 4.35
C ILE A 78 5.00 -1.52 4.39
N LEU A 79 5.72 -1.36 5.49
CA LEU A 79 6.66 -0.24 5.63
C LEU A 79 7.76 -0.32 4.59
N ARG A 80 8.26 -1.52 4.34
CA ARG A 80 9.31 -1.71 3.35
C ARG A 80 8.83 -1.36 1.94
N ALA A 81 7.62 -1.81 1.61
CA ALA A 81 7.04 -1.50 0.31
C ALA A 81 6.83 0.00 0.14
N ALA A 82 6.37 0.67 1.20
CA ALA A 82 6.09 2.11 1.14
C ALA A 82 7.35 2.93 0.93
N GLU A 83 8.49 2.41 1.37
CA GLU A 83 9.75 3.12 1.18
C GLU A 83 10.35 2.88 -0.19
N GLY A 84 9.75 2.00 -0.97
CA GLY A 84 10.26 1.69 -2.29
C GLY A 84 11.53 0.86 -2.28
N SER A 85 11.87 0.28 -1.13
CA SER A 85 13.11 -0.47 -0.97
C SER A 85 12.98 -1.90 -1.49
N LEU A 86 12.19 -2.09 -2.49
CA LEU A 86 12.09 -3.37 -3.19
C LEU A 86 13.20 -3.52 -4.22
N ALA A 87 13.90 -2.48 -4.47
CA ALA A 87 15.10 -2.58 -5.25
C ALA A 87 15.99 -3.59 -4.58
N PRO A 88 16.52 -4.50 -5.32
CA PRO A 88 17.38 -5.49 -4.72
C PRO A 88 18.46 -4.76 -4.04
N VAL A 89 18.53 -5.04 -3.08
CA VAL A 89 19.39 -4.30 -2.36
C VAL A 89 20.75 -4.55 -2.59
N SER A 90 20.56 -4.66 -3.32
CA SER A 90 21.36 -4.68 -3.40
C SER A 90 21.98 -4.07 -3.25
N CYS A 91 21.52 -4.19 -3.38
CA CYS A 91 21.84 -3.69 -3.14
C CYS A 91 22.14 -3.13 -2.59
N LEU A 92 21.75 -3.26 -2.34
CA LEU A 92 21.93 -2.77 -1.72
C LEU A 92 22.19 -2.40 -0.94
N ASP A 93 22.00 -2.64 -0.77
CA ASP A 93 22.21 -2.42 0.04
C ASP A 93 22.36 -2.11 0.77
N GLU A 94 22.37 -2.46 0.72
CA GLU A 94 22.52 -2.36 1.42
C GLU A 94 22.59 -1.75 2.06
N ASP A 95 22.42 -1.85 1.96
CA ASP A 95 22.54 -1.43 2.56
C ASP A 95 22.60 -0.86 2.89
N ILE A 96 22.36 -1.12 2.65
CA ILE A 96 22.49 -0.74 2.94
C ILE A 96 22.60 -0.22 3.32
N ASN A 97 22.39 -0.39 3.29
CA ASN A 97 22.62 -0.01 3.67
C ASN A 97 22.81 0.26 3.85
#